data_35d28b2df0ce3d9fd92a7bc513c09f9c
#
_entry.id   35d28b2df0ce3d9fd92a7bc513c09f9c
#
_cell.length_a   1.000
_cell.length_b   1.000
_cell.length_c   1.000
_cell.angle_alpha   90.00
_cell.angle_beta   90.00
_cell.angle_gamma   90.00
#
_symmetry.space_group_name_H-M   'P 1'
#
loop_
_entity.id
_entity.type
_entity.pdbx_description
1 polymer ?
#
loop_
_entity_poly.entity_id
_entity_poly.type
_entity_poly.pdbx_seq_one_letter_code
_entity_poly.pdbx_strand_id
1 'polypeptide(L)'
;LFTPLLMLVLVTIDSFQSKHSVRRNYPLVGRLRYLFESVRPEFRQYFFEGELDGKPFNRRQRSIVYQRAKNEKQTISFGMQDDPNRIGYEWAAHSVYPKKADEKKFRTLIGGSNCLQPYNASIYNISAMSYGALSKTAITSLNEGAKLGNFAHNTGEGGISDYHLMGGDLIWQIGTGYFGCRDEKGNFSSELFAQKSNYEQVKMIELKLSQGAKPGHGGLLPAEKNTPEIAKIRSIKPFTTVHSPSGHTA
;
A
#
# COMPACT_ATOMS: atom_id res chain seq x y z
N LEU A 1 41.29 16.30 -22.01
CA LEU A 1 42.01 15.25 -21.25
C LEU A 1 41.12 14.47 -20.27
N PHE A 2 40.07 15.05 -19.66
CA PHE A 2 39.21 14.40 -18.70
C PHE A 2 38.24 13.34 -19.34
N THR A 3 37.71 13.63 -20.51
CA THR A 3 36.72 12.78 -21.18
C THR A 3 37.30 11.43 -21.64
N PRO A 4 38.48 11.33 -22.28
CA PRO A 4 39.03 10.03 -22.69
C PRO A 4 39.45 9.17 -21.49
N LEU A 5 39.96 9.80 -20.41
CA LEU A 5 40.31 9.07 -19.19
C LEU A 5 39.06 8.46 -18.52
N LEU A 6 37.96 9.22 -18.42
CA LEU A 6 36.71 8.73 -17.90
C LEU A 6 36.14 7.59 -18.74
N MET A 7 36.21 7.70 -20.06
CA MET A 7 35.79 6.62 -20.97
C MET A 7 36.61 5.36 -20.77
N LEU A 8 37.92 5.48 -20.63
CA LEU A 8 38.81 4.33 -20.39
C LEU A 8 38.46 3.62 -19.08
N VAL A 9 38.24 4.39 -18.01
CA VAL A 9 37.82 3.85 -16.70
C VAL A 9 36.48 3.10 -16.84
N LEU A 10 35.49 3.67 -17.52
CA LEU A 10 34.19 3.04 -17.72
C LEU A 10 34.27 1.76 -18.56
N VAL A 11 35.10 1.75 -19.63
CA VAL A 11 35.36 0.56 -20.44
C VAL A 11 35.98 -0.55 -19.59
N THR A 12 36.98 -0.21 -18.78
CA THR A 12 37.63 -1.17 -17.89
C THR A 12 36.65 -1.77 -16.90
N ILE A 13 35.86 -0.92 -16.21
CA ILE A 13 34.83 -1.40 -15.28
C ILE A 13 33.82 -2.32 -15.98
N ASP A 14 33.33 -1.93 -17.16
CA ASP A 14 32.34 -2.73 -17.88
C ASP A 14 32.89 -4.07 -18.35
N SER A 15 34.16 -4.12 -18.79
CA SER A 15 34.80 -5.34 -19.28
C SER A 15 35.08 -6.37 -18.18
N PHE A 16 35.41 -5.93 -16.98
CA PHE A 16 35.80 -6.83 -15.87
C PHE A 16 34.68 -7.19 -14.92
N GLN A 17 33.52 -6.50 -14.95
CA GLN A 17 32.37 -6.88 -14.12
C GLN A 17 31.69 -8.15 -14.66
N SER A 18 31.09 -8.94 -13.73
CA SER A 18 30.43 -10.23 -14.04
C SER A 18 28.91 -10.18 -14.08
N LYS A 19 28.28 -9.11 -13.54
CA LYS A 19 26.83 -9.02 -13.35
C LYS A 19 26.02 -8.82 -14.63
N HIS A 20 26.59 -8.13 -15.62
CA HIS A 20 25.88 -7.74 -16.84
C HIS A 20 26.67 -8.13 -18.09
N SER A 21 26.31 -9.25 -18.71
CA SER A 21 26.96 -9.77 -19.92
C SER A 21 26.96 -8.78 -21.09
N VAL A 22 25.88 -8.03 -21.29
CA VAL A 22 25.78 -7.02 -22.36
C VAL A 22 26.79 -5.89 -22.14
N ARG A 23 26.97 -5.39 -20.91
CA ARG A 23 27.96 -4.34 -20.62
C ARG A 23 29.39 -4.84 -20.79
N ARG A 24 29.63 -6.11 -20.43
CA ARG A 24 30.95 -6.73 -20.60
C ARG A 24 31.31 -6.91 -22.08
N ASN A 25 30.35 -7.36 -22.90
CA ASN A 25 30.58 -7.60 -24.30
C ASN A 25 30.59 -6.34 -25.18
N TYR A 26 29.87 -5.29 -24.70
CA TYR A 26 29.74 -4.00 -25.37
C TYR A 26 29.96 -2.86 -24.36
N PRO A 27 31.21 -2.63 -23.91
CA PRO A 27 31.53 -1.57 -22.97
C PRO A 27 31.03 -0.21 -23.46
N LEU A 28 30.58 0.67 -22.59
CA LEU A 28 29.93 1.96 -22.84
C LEU A 28 28.57 1.83 -23.56
N VAL A 29 28.54 1.23 -24.74
CA VAL A 29 27.30 1.11 -25.54
C VAL A 29 26.25 0.27 -24.81
N GLY A 30 26.67 -0.78 -24.10
CA GLY A 30 25.79 -1.57 -23.26
C GLY A 30 25.08 -0.80 -22.15
N ARG A 31 25.65 0.34 -21.70
CA ARG A 31 25.01 1.22 -20.71
C ARG A 31 23.78 1.92 -21.25
N LEU A 32 23.78 2.27 -22.55
CA LEU A 32 22.61 2.91 -23.20
C LEU A 32 21.38 2.00 -23.17
N ARG A 33 21.58 0.69 -23.34
CA ARG A 33 20.48 -0.26 -23.20
C ARG A 33 19.80 -0.15 -21.84
N TYR A 34 20.58 -0.16 -20.76
CA TYR A 34 20.02 -0.07 -19.40
C TYR A 34 19.41 1.31 -19.11
N LEU A 35 19.96 2.37 -19.70
CA LEU A 35 19.35 3.70 -19.64
C LEU A 35 17.98 3.68 -20.31
N PHE A 36 17.85 3.13 -21.53
CA PHE A 36 16.56 3.02 -22.20
C PHE A 36 15.57 2.08 -21.46
N GLU A 37 16.07 1.01 -20.86
CA GLU A 37 15.23 0.16 -20.02
C GLU A 37 14.72 0.88 -18.78
N SER A 38 15.52 1.74 -18.17
CA SER A 38 15.11 2.51 -16.98
C SER A 38 14.06 3.58 -17.26
N VAL A 39 14.10 4.20 -18.46
CA VAL A 39 13.12 5.24 -18.85
C VAL A 39 11.92 4.69 -19.66
N ARG A 40 11.97 3.39 -19.99
CA ARG A 40 10.89 2.75 -20.76
C ARG A 40 9.50 2.85 -20.13
N PRO A 41 9.31 2.71 -18.79
CA PRO A 41 8.00 2.82 -18.17
C PRO A 41 7.35 4.18 -18.43
N GLU A 42 8.13 5.26 -18.32
CA GLU A 42 7.67 6.62 -18.54
C GLU A 42 7.31 6.87 -20.00
N PHE A 43 8.19 6.44 -20.93
CA PHE A 43 7.90 6.53 -22.36
C PHE A 43 6.63 5.78 -22.72
N ARG A 44 6.46 4.55 -22.21
CA ARG A 44 5.24 3.78 -22.46
C ARG A 44 4.00 4.50 -21.91
N GLN A 45 4.07 4.97 -20.66
CA GLN A 45 2.95 5.61 -19.99
C GLN A 45 2.49 6.91 -20.67
N TYR A 46 3.43 7.73 -21.15
CA TYR A 46 3.11 9.05 -21.70
C TYR A 46 2.88 9.07 -23.21
N PHE A 47 3.48 8.15 -23.96
CA PHE A 47 3.46 8.23 -25.43
C PHE A 47 2.79 7.04 -26.12
N PHE A 48 2.76 5.87 -25.50
CA PHE A 48 2.30 4.65 -26.16
C PHE A 48 1.12 3.96 -25.48
N GLU A 49 0.77 4.37 -24.27
CA GLU A 49 -0.32 3.74 -23.54
C GLU A 49 -1.66 4.31 -23.97
N GLY A 50 -2.53 3.48 -24.55
CA GLY A 50 -3.93 3.83 -24.88
C GLY A 50 -4.78 3.95 -23.62
N GLU A 51 -6.02 4.47 -23.79
CA GLU A 51 -6.94 4.72 -22.68
C GLU A 51 -7.32 3.44 -21.89
N LEU A 52 -7.37 2.29 -22.57
CA LEU A 52 -7.71 1.00 -21.97
C LEU A 52 -6.50 0.13 -21.61
N ASP A 53 -5.28 0.64 -21.86
CA ASP A 53 -4.04 -0.05 -21.52
C ASP A 53 -3.62 0.20 -20.07
N GLY A 54 -2.74 -0.68 -19.57
CA GLY A 54 -2.18 -0.59 -18.23
C GLY A 54 -2.78 -1.60 -17.27
N LYS A 55 -1.95 -2.03 -16.30
CA LYS A 55 -2.31 -2.97 -15.24
C LYS A 55 -1.68 -2.53 -13.93
N PRO A 56 -2.31 -2.74 -12.78
CA PRO A 56 -3.64 -3.36 -12.55
C PRO A 56 -4.82 -2.46 -12.94
N PHE A 57 -4.58 -1.15 -13.11
CA PHE A 57 -5.58 -0.16 -13.54
C PHE A 57 -5.16 0.46 -14.86
N ASN A 58 -6.09 0.51 -15.81
CA ASN A 58 -5.83 1.15 -17.09
C ASN A 58 -5.76 2.69 -16.95
N ARG A 59 -5.30 3.38 -17.99
CA ARG A 59 -5.15 4.84 -17.99
C ARG A 59 -6.44 5.57 -17.67
N ARG A 60 -7.56 5.12 -18.20
CA ARG A 60 -8.89 5.69 -17.94
C ARG A 60 -9.25 5.64 -16.46
N GLN A 61 -9.05 4.49 -15.82
CA GLN A 61 -9.31 4.33 -14.37
C GLN A 61 -8.41 5.23 -13.53
N ARG A 62 -7.12 5.32 -13.86
CA ARG A 62 -6.19 6.23 -13.17
C ARG A 62 -6.57 7.70 -13.36
N SER A 63 -6.99 8.09 -14.57
CA SER A 63 -7.43 9.46 -14.90
C SER A 63 -8.60 9.91 -14.02
N ILE A 64 -9.57 9.02 -13.76
CA ILE A 64 -10.70 9.32 -12.86
C ILE A 64 -10.19 9.68 -11.46
N VAL A 65 -9.24 8.91 -10.92
CA VAL A 65 -8.66 9.18 -9.60
C VAL A 65 -7.97 10.55 -9.57
N TYR A 66 -7.16 10.86 -10.58
CA TYR A 66 -6.45 12.15 -10.65
C TYR A 66 -7.41 13.33 -10.78
N GLN A 67 -8.46 13.22 -11.60
CA GLN A 67 -9.48 14.25 -11.73
C GLN A 67 -10.25 14.48 -10.42
N ARG A 68 -10.60 13.41 -9.71
CA ARG A 68 -11.25 13.50 -8.40
C ARG A 68 -10.35 14.12 -7.35
N ALA A 69 -9.07 13.74 -7.31
CA ALA A 69 -8.09 14.32 -6.38
C ALA A 69 -7.91 15.83 -6.59
N LYS A 70 -8.04 16.32 -7.83
CA LYS A 70 -7.96 17.75 -8.18
C LYS A 70 -9.31 18.47 -8.16
N ASN A 71 -10.41 17.76 -7.86
CA ASN A 71 -11.77 18.28 -7.94
C ASN A 71 -12.14 18.82 -9.34
N GLU A 72 -11.59 18.20 -10.39
CA GLU A 72 -11.87 18.54 -11.79
C GLU A 72 -13.12 17.82 -12.27
N LYS A 73 -13.89 18.48 -13.13
CA LYS A 73 -15.05 17.86 -13.79
C LYS A 73 -14.58 16.83 -14.82
N GLN A 74 -15.25 15.70 -14.89
CA GLN A 74 -15.03 14.73 -15.95
C GLN A 74 -15.54 15.28 -17.26
N THR A 75 -14.67 15.33 -18.29
CA THR A 75 -14.97 15.89 -19.60
C THR A 75 -15.17 14.84 -20.69
N ILE A 76 -15.14 13.55 -20.33
CA ILE A 76 -15.36 12.45 -21.29
C ILE A 76 -16.80 12.49 -21.76
N SER A 77 -17.00 12.46 -23.08
CA SER A 77 -18.31 12.41 -23.72
C SER A 77 -19.11 11.21 -23.22
N PHE A 78 -20.44 11.36 -23.18
CA PHE A 78 -21.35 10.27 -22.87
C PHE A 78 -21.24 9.19 -23.95
N GLY A 79 -21.02 7.94 -23.52
CA GLY A 79 -20.88 6.80 -24.41
C GLY A 79 -20.04 5.67 -23.81
N MET A 80 -20.16 4.51 -24.42
CA MET A 80 -19.45 3.31 -24.00
C MET A 80 -18.08 3.25 -24.72
N GLN A 81 -17.01 3.03 -23.95
CA GLN A 81 -15.65 2.90 -24.48
C GLN A 81 -15.16 1.44 -24.50
N ASP A 82 -15.81 0.57 -23.74
CA ASP A 82 -15.53 -0.87 -23.72
C ASP A 82 -16.50 -1.63 -24.63
N ASP A 83 -16.08 -2.79 -25.12
CA ASP A 83 -16.95 -3.69 -25.87
C ASP A 83 -17.86 -4.48 -24.90
N PRO A 84 -19.17 -4.22 -24.90
CA PRO A 84 -20.12 -4.91 -24.02
C PRO A 84 -20.32 -6.39 -24.39
N ASN A 85 -19.89 -6.80 -25.57
CA ASN A 85 -20.00 -8.19 -26.04
C ASN A 85 -18.75 -9.02 -25.66
N ARG A 86 -17.73 -8.39 -25.08
CA ARG A 86 -16.53 -9.09 -24.65
C ARG A 86 -16.86 -10.08 -23.53
N ILE A 87 -16.31 -11.29 -23.63
CA ILE A 87 -16.43 -12.30 -22.57
C ILE A 87 -15.88 -11.74 -21.25
N GLY A 88 -16.68 -11.85 -20.18
CA GLY A 88 -16.33 -11.32 -18.86
C GLY A 88 -16.68 -9.81 -18.67
N TYR A 89 -17.41 -9.21 -19.59
CA TYR A 89 -17.97 -7.87 -19.38
C TYR A 89 -19.08 -7.93 -18.32
N GLU A 90 -18.99 -7.05 -17.33
CA GLU A 90 -19.94 -6.98 -16.23
C GLU A 90 -20.59 -5.58 -16.20
N TRP A 91 -21.89 -5.55 -15.90
CA TRP A 91 -22.63 -4.30 -15.70
C TRP A 91 -23.69 -4.45 -14.62
N ALA A 92 -24.10 -3.33 -14.06
CA ALA A 92 -25.27 -3.28 -13.18
C ALA A 92 -26.52 -2.82 -13.96
N ALA A 93 -27.61 -3.56 -13.84
CA ALA A 93 -28.88 -3.15 -14.39
C ALA A 93 -29.48 -1.97 -13.61
N HIS A 94 -30.21 -1.10 -14.30
CA HIS A 94 -30.98 -0.05 -13.65
C HIS A 94 -32.15 -0.64 -12.85
N SER A 95 -32.43 -0.05 -11.69
CA SER A 95 -33.66 -0.37 -10.95
C SER A 95 -34.87 0.28 -11.59
N VAL A 96 -35.95 -0.48 -11.77
CA VAL A 96 -37.25 0.04 -12.22
C VAL A 96 -37.88 0.96 -11.18
N TYR A 97 -37.61 0.70 -9.89
CA TYR A 97 -38.07 1.51 -8.76
C TYR A 97 -36.89 1.99 -7.92
N PRO A 98 -36.20 3.06 -8.36
CA PRO A 98 -35.05 3.54 -7.65
C PRO A 98 -35.44 4.14 -6.29
N LYS A 99 -34.69 3.82 -5.26
CA LYS A 99 -34.80 4.47 -3.94
C LYS A 99 -33.79 5.60 -3.82
N LYS A 100 -34.16 6.68 -3.15
CA LYS A 100 -33.19 7.69 -2.78
C LYS A 100 -32.14 7.09 -1.85
N ALA A 101 -30.89 7.36 -2.13
CA ALA A 101 -29.80 7.00 -1.23
C ALA A 101 -29.95 7.77 0.10
N ASP A 102 -29.80 7.06 1.19
CA ASP A 102 -29.75 7.62 2.54
C ASP A 102 -28.34 7.36 3.07
N GLU A 103 -27.55 8.41 3.22
CA GLU A 103 -26.15 8.31 3.68
C GLU A 103 -26.03 7.66 5.04
N LYS A 104 -27.03 7.76 5.90
CA LYS A 104 -27.06 7.09 7.20
C LYS A 104 -27.08 5.58 7.10
N LYS A 105 -27.56 5.03 5.98
CA LYS A 105 -27.60 3.58 5.70
C LYS A 105 -26.26 3.01 5.23
N PHE A 106 -25.27 3.84 4.94
CA PHE A 106 -23.92 3.42 4.60
C PHE A 106 -23.01 3.26 5.83
N ARG A 107 -23.61 3.13 7.00
CA ARG A 107 -22.89 2.87 8.25
C ARG A 107 -23.53 1.71 8.99
N THR A 108 -22.73 1.00 9.78
CA THR A 108 -23.18 -0.09 10.64
C THR A 108 -22.54 0.04 12.02
N LEU A 109 -23.35 -0.27 13.05
CA LEU A 109 -22.85 -0.26 14.42
C LEU A 109 -22.12 -1.59 14.68
N ILE A 110 -20.83 -1.50 15.02
CA ILE A 110 -19.99 -2.62 15.41
C ILE A 110 -19.79 -2.60 16.91
N GLY A 111 -20.00 -3.72 17.55
CA GLY A 111 -19.99 -3.89 19.00
C GLY A 111 -21.32 -4.46 19.48
N GLY A 112 -21.25 -5.55 20.25
CA GLY A 112 -22.43 -6.18 20.86
C GLY A 112 -22.90 -5.46 22.12
N SER A 113 -23.92 -6.00 22.78
CA SER A 113 -24.51 -5.44 24.02
C SER A 113 -23.50 -5.26 25.17
N ASN A 114 -22.41 -6.00 25.15
CA ASN A 114 -21.33 -5.94 26.16
C ASN A 114 -20.20 -4.98 25.76
N CYS A 115 -20.29 -4.33 24.59
CA CYS A 115 -19.29 -3.36 24.15
C CYS A 115 -19.58 -1.98 24.75
N LEU A 116 -18.64 -1.49 25.58
CA LEU A 116 -18.79 -0.17 26.23
C LEU A 116 -18.66 1.01 25.27
N GLN A 117 -17.96 0.80 24.13
CA GLN A 117 -17.71 1.83 23.13
C GLN A 117 -17.98 1.28 21.73
N PRO A 118 -19.25 1.03 21.36
CA PRO A 118 -19.57 0.55 20.01
C PRO A 118 -19.23 1.60 18.98
N TYR A 119 -18.70 1.14 17.84
CA TYR A 119 -18.24 1.99 16.74
C TYR A 119 -19.25 1.99 15.58
N ASN A 120 -19.72 3.18 15.20
CA ASN A 120 -20.56 3.36 14.03
C ASN A 120 -19.69 3.47 12.78
N ALA A 121 -19.28 2.32 12.24
CA ALA A 121 -18.35 2.20 11.12
C ALA A 121 -19.01 2.53 9.78
N SER A 122 -18.27 3.19 8.90
CA SER A 122 -18.61 3.26 7.48
C SER A 122 -18.53 1.87 6.84
N ILE A 123 -19.37 1.57 5.84
CA ILE A 123 -19.22 0.37 5.02
C ILE A 123 -18.00 0.47 4.08
N TYR A 124 -17.49 1.67 3.85
CA TYR A 124 -16.27 1.94 3.09
C TYR A 124 -15.16 2.40 4.04
N ASN A 125 -14.04 1.69 4.05
CA ASN A 125 -12.88 2.02 4.87
C ASN A 125 -11.60 1.80 4.06
N ILE A 126 -10.51 2.44 4.47
CA ILE A 126 -9.20 2.21 3.89
C ILE A 126 -8.66 0.88 4.39
N SER A 127 -8.28 0.01 3.46
CA SER A 127 -7.75 -1.31 3.78
C SER A 127 -6.38 -1.23 4.47
N ALA A 128 -5.88 -2.37 4.94
CA ALA A 128 -4.64 -2.49 5.71
C ALA A 128 -3.42 -1.90 4.98
N MET A 129 -2.91 -0.76 5.47
CA MET A 129 -1.79 -0.02 4.89
C MET A 129 -0.76 0.27 5.98
N SER A 130 0.33 -0.52 6.03
CA SER A 130 1.35 -0.36 7.04
C SER A 130 2.44 0.64 6.63
N TYR A 131 2.92 1.41 7.60
CA TYR A 131 4.14 2.21 7.42
C TYR A 131 5.37 1.27 7.29
N GLY A 132 6.20 1.55 6.30
CA GLY A 132 7.32 0.69 5.91
C GLY A 132 7.00 -0.21 4.71
N ALA A 133 5.72 -0.60 4.49
CA ALA A 133 5.24 -1.05 3.20
C ALA A 133 4.92 0.15 2.30
N LEU A 134 4.31 1.19 2.86
CA LEU A 134 4.06 2.48 2.21
C LEU A 134 4.91 3.59 2.84
N SER A 135 5.09 4.68 2.11
CA SER A 135 5.82 5.87 2.57
C SER A 135 5.03 6.65 3.63
N LYS A 136 5.73 7.48 4.39
CA LYS A 136 5.12 8.40 5.35
C LYS A 136 4.04 9.29 4.72
N THR A 137 4.33 9.86 3.56
CA THR A 137 3.38 10.72 2.84
C THR A 137 2.11 9.98 2.46
N ALA A 138 2.23 8.73 1.99
CA ALA A 138 1.07 7.91 1.64
C ALA A 138 0.20 7.62 2.87
N ILE A 139 0.79 7.19 3.99
CA ILE A 139 0.05 6.91 5.23
C ILE A 139 -0.63 8.16 5.79
N THR A 140 0.10 9.29 5.84
CA THR A 140 -0.44 10.58 6.27
C THR A 140 -1.66 10.96 5.44
N SER A 141 -1.53 10.97 4.10
CA SER A 141 -2.63 11.35 3.19
C SER A 141 -3.84 10.43 3.32
N LEU A 142 -3.61 9.12 3.50
CA LEU A 142 -4.69 8.16 3.71
C LEU A 142 -5.43 8.42 5.01
N ASN A 143 -4.72 8.71 6.12
CA ASN A 143 -5.37 8.96 7.39
C ASN A 143 -6.09 10.32 7.43
N GLU A 144 -5.52 11.36 6.81
CA GLU A 144 -6.21 12.63 6.62
C GLU A 144 -7.46 12.47 5.75
N GLY A 145 -7.37 11.68 4.68
CA GLY A 145 -8.53 11.32 3.86
C GLY A 145 -9.60 10.57 4.64
N ALA A 146 -9.22 9.66 5.53
CA ALA A 146 -10.14 8.96 6.43
C ALA A 146 -10.87 9.93 7.37
N LYS A 147 -10.14 10.91 7.91
CA LYS A 147 -10.72 11.99 8.72
C LYS A 147 -11.74 12.81 7.94
N LEU A 148 -11.36 13.27 6.74
CA LEU A 148 -12.23 14.08 5.89
C LEU A 148 -13.49 13.31 5.44
N GLY A 149 -13.35 12.03 5.12
CA GLY A 149 -14.43 11.17 4.67
C GLY A 149 -15.23 10.53 5.81
N ASN A 150 -14.82 10.74 7.06
CA ASN A 150 -15.45 10.15 8.24
C ASN A 150 -15.59 8.61 8.14
N PHE A 151 -14.47 7.94 7.81
CA PHE A 151 -14.35 6.50 7.77
C PHE A 151 -13.01 6.05 8.38
N ALA A 152 -12.81 4.74 8.55
CA ALA A 152 -11.63 4.24 9.22
C ALA A 152 -10.48 3.94 8.24
N HIS A 153 -9.26 4.06 8.77
CA HIS A 153 -8.01 3.63 8.15
C HIS A 153 -7.44 2.43 8.93
N ASN A 154 -7.31 1.29 8.25
CA ASN A 154 -6.68 0.11 8.85
C ASN A 154 -5.16 0.26 8.79
N THR A 155 -4.50 0.10 9.94
CA THR A 155 -3.05 0.32 10.09
C THR A 155 -2.17 -0.70 9.38
N GLY A 156 -2.75 -1.84 8.96
CA GLY A 156 -1.94 -3.01 8.63
C GLY A 156 -1.18 -3.57 9.83
N GLU A 157 -0.49 -4.66 9.63
CA GLU A 157 0.18 -5.43 10.68
C GLU A 157 1.54 -4.87 11.14
N GLY A 158 1.91 -3.66 10.69
CA GLY A 158 3.19 -3.02 11.03
C GLY A 158 3.22 -2.22 12.34
N GLY A 159 2.11 -2.18 13.08
CA GLY A 159 1.94 -1.30 14.24
C GLY A 159 1.41 0.10 13.86
N ILE A 160 1.09 0.89 14.87
CA ILE A 160 0.62 2.28 14.71
C ILE A 160 1.84 3.20 14.62
N SER A 161 1.97 3.95 13.53
CA SER A 161 2.97 5.01 13.38
C SER A 161 2.34 6.39 13.64
N ASP A 162 3.18 7.40 13.89
CA ASP A 162 2.75 8.78 14.02
C ASP A 162 1.99 9.28 12.77
N TYR A 163 2.31 8.71 11.61
CA TYR A 163 1.64 9.01 10.33
C TYR A 163 0.23 8.45 10.21
N HIS A 164 -0.12 7.45 11.04
CA HIS A 164 -1.50 6.99 11.20
C HIS A 164 -2.33 7.88 12.14
N LEU A 165 -1.70 8.78 12.90
CA LEU A 165 -2.34 9.58 13.93
C LEU A 165 -2.67 11.01 13.45
N MET A 166 -3.16 11.14 12.20
CA MET A 166 -3.55 12.43 11.61
C MET A 166 -5.01 12.81 11.89
N GLY A 167 -5.68 12.10 12.77
CA GLY A 167 -7.03 12.40 13.26
C GLY A 167 -8.15 11.63 12.58
N GLY A 168 -7.84 10.70 11.66
CA GLY A 168 -8.80 9.73 11.14
C GLY A 168 -8.97 8.54 12.10
N ASP A 169 -10.16 7.95 12.14
CA ASP A 169 -10.43 6.74 12.92
C ASP A 169 -9.52 5.59 12.47
N LEU A 170 -9.06 4.78 13.40
CA LEU A 170 -8.18 3.65 13.12
C LEU A 170 -8.83 2.30 13.44
N ILE A 171 -8.56 1.36 12.56
CA ILE A 171 -8.66 -0.07 12.84
C ILE A 171 -7.23 -0.56 13.06
N TRP A 172 -6.86 -0.87 14.30
CA TRP A 172 -5.53 -1.37 14.59
C TRP A 172 -5.44 -2.86 14.30
N GLN A 173 -4.70 -3.21 13.25
CA GLN A 173 -4.50 -4.61 12.87
C GLN A 173 -3.28 -5.20 13.57
N ILE A 174 -3.46 -6.36 14.18
CA ILE A 174 -2.41 -7.13 14.84
C ILE A 174 -2.25 -8.44 14.07
N GLY A 175 -1.07 -8.64 13.49
CA GLY A 175 -0.70 -9.88 12.82
C GLY A 175 0.09 -10.81 13.73
N THR A 176 0.52 -11.94 13.18
CA THR A 176 1.26 -13.01 13.89
C THR A 176 2.64 -12.60 14.43
N GLY A 177 3.18 -11.46 13.95
CA GLY A 177 4.43 -10.88 14.48
C GLY A 177 4.27 -9.98 15.69
N TYR A 178 3.02 -9.69 16.13
CA TYR A 178 2.68 -8.79 17.24
C TYR A 178 3.34 -7.41 17.17
N PHE A 179 3.64 -6.93 15.95
CA PHE A 179 4.34 -5.66 15.78
C PHE A 179 3.59 -4.50 16.42
N GLY A 180 4.32 -3.76 17.25
CA GLY A 180 3.76 -2.65 18.02
C GLY A 180 3.19 -3.01 19.39
N CYS A 181 2.95 -4.30 19.69
CA CYS A 181 2.54 -4.80 21.00
C CYS A 181 3.28 -6.08 21.40
N ARG A 182 4.58 -6.15 21.06
CA ARG A 182 5.45 -7.28 21.40
C ARG A 182 6.54 -6.86 22.39
N ASP A 183 6.98 -7.80 23.22
CA ASP A 183 8.13 -7.65 24.10
C ASP A 183 9.46 -7.81 23.33
N GLU A 184 10.59 -7.65 24.02
CA GLU A 184 11.93 -7.82 23.46
C GLU A 184 12.22 -9.25 22.97
N LYS A 185 11.52 -10.24 23.52
CA LYS A 185 11.63 -11.67 23.13
C LYS A 185 10.74 -12.00 21.94
N GLY A 186 9.85 -11.09 21.55
CA GLY A 186 8.94 -11.27 20.43
C GLY A 186 7.55 -11.81 20.80
N ASN A 187 7.26 -11.95 22.08
CA ASN A 187 5.95 -12.40 22.55
C ASN A 187 4.97 -11.22 22.63
N PHE A 188 3.69 -11.53 22.68
CA PHE A 188 2.64 -10.55 22.91
C PHE A 188 2.80 -9.89 24.31
N SER A 189 2.72 -8.56 24.36
CA SER A 189 2.72 -7.77 25.59
C SER A 189 1.35 -7.14 25.81
N SER A 190 0.67 -7.59 26.87
CA SER A 190 -0.64 -7.05 27.28
C SER A 190 -0.57 -5.58 27.69
N GLU A 191 0.55 -5.15 28.25
CA GLU A 191 0.76 -3.77 28.69
C GLU A 191 0.86 -2.83 27.48
N LEU A 192 1.68 -3.17 26.49
CA LEU A 192 1.82 -2.40 25.25
C LEU A 192 0.53 -2.42 24.42
N PHE A 193 -0.18 -3.54 24.43
CA PHE A 193 -1.47 -3.64 23.81
C PHE A 193 -2.47 -2.71 24.47
N ALA A 194 -2.63 -2.77 25.80
CA ALA A 194 -3.54 -1.92 26.56
C ALA A 194 -3.22 -0.43 26.36
N GLN A 195 -1.93 -0.06 26.36
CA GLN A 195 -1.52 1.32 26.14
C GLN A 195 -1.97 1.85 24.76
N LYS A 196 -1.75 1.08 23.71
CA LYS A 196 -2.04 1.55 22.34
C LYS A 196 -3.51 1.41 21.95
N SER A 197 -4.22 0.44 22.50
CA SER A 197 -5.66 0.29 22.29
C SER A 197 -6.47 1.46 22.88
N ASN A 198 -5.89 2.17 23.84
CA ASN A 198 -6.50 3.37 24.44
C ASN A 198 -6.25 4.68 23.67
N TYR A 199 -5.58 4.64 22.52
CA TYR A 199 -5.47 5.81 21.67
C TYR A 199 -6.86 6.22 21.18
N GLU A 200 -7.19 7.51 21.29
CA GLU A 200 -8.52 8.04 20.94
C GLU A 200 -8.98 7.66 19.54
N GLN A 201 -8.04 7.59 18.59
CA GLN A 201 -8.33 7.25 17.20
C GLN A 201 -8.56 5.75 16.96
N VAL A 202 -8.14 4.87 17.89
CA VAL A 202 -8.33 3.42 17.74
C VAL A 202 -9.77 3.07 18.11
N LYS A 203 -10.56 2.76 17.08
CA LYS A 203 -11.98 2.42 17.23
C LYS A 203 -12.25 0.92 17.21
N MET A 204 -11.38 0.17 16.56
CA MET A 204 -11.49 -1.29 16.47
C MET A 204 -10.11 -1.94 16.50
N ILE A 205 -10.07 -3.18 16.96
CA ILE A 205 -8.92 -4.09 16.88
C ILE A 205 -9.25 -5.19 15.88
N GLU A 206 -8.32 -5.48 14.99
CA GLU A 206 -8.44 -6.56 14.01
C GLU A 206 -7.29 -7.55 14.19
N LEU A 207 -7.63 -8.82 14.42
CA LEU A 207 -6.64 -9.91 14.47
C LEU A 207 -6.48 -10.53 13.09
N LYS A 208 -5.27 -10.45 12.52
CA LYS A 208 -4.95 -11.05 11.25
C LYS A 208 -4.31 -12.42 11.45
N LEU A 209 -5.07 -13.46 11.15
CA LEU A 209 -4.64 -14.85 11.35
C LEU A 209 -3.78 -15.39 10.21
N SER A 210 -3.94 -14.85 8.99
CA SER A 210 -3.24 -15.34 7.80
C SER A 210 -3.09 -14.28 6.73
N GLN A 211 -2.14 -14.48 5.79
CA GLN A 211 -1.96 -13.64 4.62
C GLN A 211 -2.90 -14.08 3.49
N GLY A 212 -3.76 -13.17 2.99
CA GLY A 212 -4.72 -13.51 1.93
C GLY A 212 -4.07 -13.97 0.62
N ALA A 213 -3.03 -13.26 0.16
CA ALA A 213 -2.35 -13.57 -1.10
C ALA A 213 -1.34 -14.72 -0.99
N LYS A 214 -0.92 -15.10 0.21
CA LYS A 214 0.07 -16.16 0.45
C LYS A 214 -0.25 -16.91 1.76
N PRO A 215 -1.36 -17.63 1.79
CA PRO A 215 -1.74 -18.41 2.97
C PRO A 215 -0.63 -19.43 3.29
N GLY A 216 -0.39 -19.69 4.57
CA GLY A 216 0.68 -20.57 5.01
C GLY A 216 2.09 -19.94 5.05
N HIS A 217 2.24 -18.66 4.67
CA HIS A 217 3.50 -17.93 4.76
C HIS A 217 3.34 -16.71 5.67
N GLY A 218 4.37 -16.42 6.45
CA GLY A 218 4.48 -15.20 7.25
C GLY A 218 4.96 -13.99 6.44
N GLY A 219 5.05 -12.86 7.10
CA GLY A 219 5.64 -11.64 6.53
C GLY A 219 7.17 -11.66 6.59
N LEU A 220 7.77 -10.91 5.68
CA LEU A 220 9.22 -10.66 5.65
C LEU A 220 9.48 -9.15 5.63
N LEU A 221 10.26 -8.65 6.57
CA LEU A 221 10.83 -7.31 6.56
C LEU A 221 12.34 -7.41 6.38
N PRO A 222 12.89 -7.08 5.19
CA PRO A 222 14.33 -7.08 4.97
C PRO A 222 15.06 -6.05 5.85
N ALA A 223 16.32 -6.34 6.21
CA ALA A 223 17.15 -5.48 7.05
C ALA A 223 17.29 -4.05 6.50
N GLU A 224 17.40 -3.91 5.19
CA GLU A 224 17.57 -2.62 4.51
C GLU A 224 16.33 -1.71 4.67
N LYS A 225 15.16 -2.30 4.83
CA LYS A 225 13.89 -1.58 5.07
C LYS A 225 13.62 -1.32 6.54
N ASN A 226 14.30 -2.05 7.43
CA ASN A 226 14.10 -1.96 8.87
C ASN A 226 14.92 -0.81 9.48
N THR A 227 14.52 0.41 9.17
CA THR A 227 15.14 1.63 9.72
C THR A 227 14.89 1.75 11.23
N PRO A 228 15.67 2.57 11.97
CA PRO A 228 15.43 2.81 13.40
C PRO A 228 14.00 3.25 13.73
N GLU A 229 13.39 4.05 12.87
CA GLU A 229 12.01 4.50 13.02
C GLU A 229 11.02 3.34 12.89
N ILE A 230 11.15 2.52 11.85
CA ILE A 230 10.30 1.33 11.65
C ILE A 230 10.51 0.32 12.77
N ALA A 231 11.75 0.12 13.18
CA ALA A 231 12.11 -0.78 14.28
C ALA A 231 11.43 -0.38 15.60
N LYS A 232 11.43 0.93 15.92
CA LYS A 232 10.74 1.48 17.11
C LYS A 232 9.24 1.22 17.04
N ILE A 233 8.59 1.48 15.91
CA ILE A 233 7.14 1.27 15.74
C ILE A 233 6.76 -0.19 15.88
N ARG A 234 7.58 -1.09 15.33
CA ARG A 234 7.35 -2.54 15.33
C ARG A 234 7.83 -3.26 16.59
N SER A 235 8.53 -2.57 17.48
CA SER A 235 9.17 -3.14 18.69
C SER A 235 10.17 -4.26 18.31
N ILE A 236 11.09 -3.95 17.39
CA ILE A 236 12.13 -4.87 16.90
C ILE A 236 13.50 -4.18 16.87
N LYS A 237 14.58 -4.95 16.67
CA LYS A 237 15.94 -4.39 16.52
C LYS A 237 16.10 -3.79 15.12
N PRO A 238 16.66 -2.57 14.99
CA PRO A 238 16.89 -1.96 13.68
C PRO A 238 17.94 -2.73 12.86
N PHE A 239 17.86 -2.59 11.53
CA PHE A 239 18.77 -3.18 10.56
C PHE A 239 18.88 -4.71 10.63
N THR A 240 17.85 -5.37 11.15
CA THR A 240 17.74 -6.84 11.17
C THR A 240 16.61 -7.28 10.24
N THR A 241 16.81 -8.41 9.57
CA THR A 241 15.74 -9.08 8.84
C THR A 241 14.80 -9.74 9.84
N VAL A 242 13.50 -9.48 9.72
CA VAL A 242 12.50 -10.02 10.63
C VAL A 242 11.46 -10.80 9.84
N HIS A 243 11.21 -12.02 10.31
CA HIS A 243 10.14 -12.87 9.81
C HIS A 243 9.01 -12.90 10.83
N SER A 244 7.77 -12.73 10.41
CA SER A 244 6.60 -13.08 11.22
C SER A 244 6.19 -14.51 10.91
N PRO A 245 5.76 -15.30 11.93
CA PRO A 245 5.29 -16.66 11.69
C PRO A 245 4.05 -16.70 10.80
N SER A 246 3.81 -17.85 10.18
CA SER A 246 2.54 -18.11 9.50
C SER A 246 1.44 -18.35 10.54
N GLY A 247 0.26 -17.78 10.33
CA GLY A 247 -0.89 -18.04 11.18
C GLY A 247 -1.39 -19.50 11.18
N HIS A 248 -0.92 -20.31 10.22
CA HIS A 248 -1.25 -21.74 10.16
C HIS A 248 -0.27 -22.64 10.93
N THR A 249 0.84 -22.07 11.40
CA THR A 249 1.92 -22.80 12.10
C THR A 249 2.26 -22.20 13.47
N ALA A 250 1.54 -21.16 13.85
CA ALA A 250 1.71 -20.50 15.16
C ALA A 250 0.83 -21.13 16.23
#